data_7213a0388fe9c3f728a78c0bb3b378cf
#
_entry.id   7213a0388fe9c3f728a78c0bb3b378cf
#
_cell.length_a   1.000
_cell.length_b   1.000
_cell.length_c   1.000
_cell.angle_alpha   90.00
_cell.angle_beta   90.00
_cell.angle_gamma   90.00
#
_symmetry.space_group_name_H-M   'P 1'
#
loop_
_entity.id
_entity.type
_entity.pdbx_description
1 polymer ?
#
loop_
_entity_poly.entity_id
_entity_poly.type
_entity_poly.pdbx_seq_one_letter_code
_entity_poly.pdbx_strand_id
1 'polypeptide(L)'
;LMAEAAKFDVPCYAMIRPRAGLFAFSDAEVAVMLADARAAKAAGLAGLAIGVQDGAGGLDLAGLRALVAVGLPCTLHRVIDVVPDWRAAIDIAVEVGIERVLTSGGAARAMDGAGQLREMVDYAAGRISVMAGSGVTAGNVAELVRLTGVGEVHASCAVVAQGDAAFSNFDPVGGRKVTDASRVQRIVEALR
;
A
#
# COMPACT_ATOMS: atom_id res chain seq x y z
N LEU A 1 -4.01 -17.90 5.78
CA LEU A 1 -2.89 -16.97 5.60
C LEU A 1 -2.85 -15.89 6.69
N MET A 2 -3.94 -15.13 6.94
CA MET A 2 -3.99 -14.06 7.96
C MET A 2 -3.60 -14.57 9.35
N ALA A 3 -4.20 -15.68 9.82
CA ALA A 3 -3.87 -16.26 11.12
C ALA A 3 -2.40 -16.75 11.24
N GLU A 4 -1.78 -17.15 10.15
CA GLU A 4 -0.35 -17.47 10.14
C GLU A 4 0.51 -16.20 10.18
N ALA A 5 0.13 -15.16 9.44
CA ALA A 5 0.83 -13.88 9.44
C ALA A 5 0.81 -13.21 10.82
N ALA A 6 -0.28 -13.34 11.56
CA ALA A 6 -0.41 -12.79 12.92
C ALA A 6 0.51 -13.44 13.98
N LYS A 7 1.14 -14.58 13.66
CA LYS A 7 2.08 -15.26 14.56
C LYS A 7 3.51 -14.68 14.52
N PHE A 8 3.81 -13.85 13.53
CA PHE A 8 5.13 -13.25 13.40
C PHE A 8 5.27 -12.03 14.31
N ASP A 9 6.44 -11.84 14.87
CA ASP A 9 6.78 -10.70 15.73
C ASP A 9 7.12 -9.44 14.89
N VAL A 10 6.29 -9.21 13.86
CA VAL A 10 6.33 -8.01 13.02
C VAL A 10 4.91 -7.56 12.71
N PRO A 11 4.62 -6.25 12.67
CA PRO A 11 3.29 -5.75 12.36
C PRO A 11 2.88 -6.12 10.93
N CYS A 12 1.90 -7.00 10.77
CA CYS A 12 1.38 -7.42 9.47
C CYS A 12 0.09 -6.66 9.13
N TYR A 13 0.05 -6.07 7.94
CA TYR A 13 -1.11 -5.35 7.40
C TYR A 13 -1.76 -6.15 6.26
N ALA A 14 -3.07 -6.33 6.32
CA ALA A 14 -3.81 -7.00 5.25
C ALA A 14 -4.16 -6.04 4.12
N MET A 15 -3.85 -6.41 2.89
CA MET A 15 -4.36 -5.71 1.70
C MET A 15 -5.85 -6.08 1.51
N ILE A 16 -6.72 -5.10 1.69
CA ILE A 16 -8.17 -5.25 1.49
C ILE A 16 -8.53 -4.77 0.10
N ARG A 17 -8.46 -5.66 -0.85
CA ARG A 17 -8.73 -5.39 -2.27
C ARG A 17 -9.25 -6.64 -2.96
N PRO A 18 -10.56 -6.73 -3.27
CA PRO A 18 -11.19 -7.97 -3.74
C PRO A 18 -10.76 -8.39 -5.15
N ARG A 19 -10.28 -7.47 -5.97
CA ARG A 19 -9.83 -7.74 -7.35
C ARG A 19 -8.78 -6.74 -7.84
N ALA A 20 -8.12 -7.07 -8.93
CA ALA A 20 -7.28 -6.16 -9.71
C ALA A 20 -8.14 -5.14 -10.51
N GLY A 21 -7.48 -4.17 -11.15
CA GLY A 21 -8.11 -3.13 -11.97
C GLY A 21 -8.52 -1.90 -11.17
N LEU A 22 -9.67 -1.30 -11.49
CA LEU A 22 -10.18 -0.07 -10.91
C LEU A 22 -10.41 -0.20 -9.39
N PHE A 23 -10.38 0.93 -8.69
CA PHE A 23 -10.64 1.02 -7.26
C PHE A 23 -12.08 1.44 -6.92
N ALA A 24 -12.93 1.63 -7.95
CA ALA A 24 -14.36 1.76 -7.77
C ALA A 24 -14.97 0.35 -7.63
N PHE A 25 -15.66 0.11 -6.53
CA PHE A 25 -16.22 -1.19 -6.16
C PHE A 25 -17.74 -1.07 -6.02
N SER A 26 -18.45 -2.15 -6.37
CA SER A 26 -19.89 -2.28 -6.11
C SER A 26 -20.17 -2.49 -4.62
N ASP A 27 -21.41 -2.29 -4.20
CA ASP A 27 -21.83 -2.53 -2.80
C ASP A 27 -21.50 -3.96 -2.33
N ALA A 28 -21.65 -4.95 -3.22
CA ALA A 28 -21.30 -6.34 -2.93
C ALA A 28 -19.79 -6.52 -2.71
N GLU A 29 -18.95 -5.87 -3.53
CA GLU A 29 -17.49 -5.90 -3.34
C GLU A 29 -17.07 -5.16 -2.07
N VAL A 30 -17.70 -4.04 -1.74
CA VAL A 30 -17.46 -3.34 -0.45
C VAL A 30 -17.87 -4.22 0.73
N ALA A 31 -18.98 -4.97 0.62
CA ALA A 31 -19.37 -5.93 1.66
C ALA A 31 -18.31 -7.04 1.85
N VAL A 32 -17.71 -7.55 0.76
CA VAL A 32 -16.58 -8.49 0.83
C VAL A 32 -15.38 -7.84 1.52
N MET A 33 -15.01 -6.61 1.15
CA MET A 33 -13.91 -5.86 1.78
C MET A 33 -14.12 -5.70 3.28
N LEU A 34 -15.33 -5.40 3.72
CA LEU A 34 -15.66 -5.30 5.15
C LEU A 34 -15.57 -6.64 5.87
N ALA A 35 -15.97 -7.74 5.22
CA ALA A 35 -15.82 -9.09 5.78
C ALA A 35 -14.33 -9.45 5.93
N ASP A 36 -13.51 -9.18 4.92
CA ASP A 36 -12.07 -9.41 4.96
C ASP A 36 -11.37 -8.57 6.02
N ALA A 37 -11.76 -7.29 6.17
CA ALA A 37 -11.22 -6.40 7.20
C ALA A 37 -11.54 -6.90 8.62
N ARG A 38 -12.77 -7.38 8.85
CA ARG A 38 -13.17 -8.00 10.11
C ARG A 38 -12.42 -9.31 10.37
N ALA A 39 -12.22 -10.13 9.33
CA ALA A 39 -11.42 -11.36 9.44
C ALA A 39 -9.95 -11.06 9.78
N ALA A 40 -9.37 -10.01 9.20
CA ALA A 40 -8.02 -9.55 9.53
C ALA A 40 -7.90 -9.14 11.01
N LYS A 41 -8.88 -8.39 11.51
CA LYS A 41 -8.96 -8.01 12.94
C LYS A 41 -9.10 -9.23 13.84
N ALA A 42 -10.02 -10.15 13.51
CA ALA A 42 -10.23 -11.37 14.28
C ALA A 42 -9.00 -12.29 14.28
N ALA A 43 -8.20 -12.26 13.22
CA ALA A 43 -6.94 -12.99 13.13
C ALA A 43 -5.78 -12.33 13.92
N GLY A 44 -5.95 -11.12 14.44
CA GLY A 44 -4.92 -10.39 15.21
C GLY A 44 -3.89 -9.66 14.34
N LEU A 45 -4.22 -9.29 13.11
CA LEU A 45 -3.32 -8.48 12.28
C LEU A 45 -3.22 -7.05 12.82
N ALA A 46 -2.08 -6.41 12.56
CA ALA A 46 -1.74 -5.09 13.06
C ALA A 46 -2.46 -3.96 12.32
N GLY A 47 -2.93 -4.16 11.10
CA GLY A 47 -3.58 -3.12 10.32
C GLY A 47 -4.08 -3.55 8.95
N LEU A 48 -4.60 -2.59 8.22
CA LEU A 48 -5.20 -2.76 6.91
C LEU A 48 -4.56 -1.82 5.89
N ALA A 49 -4.41 -2.29 4.64
CA ALA A 49 -4.17 -1.43 3.49
C ALA A 49 -5.47 -1.37 2.66
N ILE A 50 -6.07 -0.18 2.58
CA ILE A 50 -7.41 0.06 2.03
C ILE A 50 -7.40 1.17 0.99
N GLY A 51 -8.46 1.25 0.20
CA GLY A 51 -8.71 2.35 -0.73
C GLY A 51 -9.90 2.06 -1.63
N VAL A 52 -10.79 3.02 -1.73
CA VAL A 52 -12.02 2.96 -2.53
C VAL A 52 -12.17 4.28 -3.27
N GLN A 53 -12.50 4.22 -4.56
CA GLN A 53 -12.87 5.38 -5.38
C GLN A 53 -14.40 5.50 -5.48
N ASP A 54 -14.87 6.74 -5.55
CA ASP A 54 -16.24 7.07 -5.91
C ASP A 54 -16.45 7.02 -7.43
N GLY A 55 -17.68 7.28 -7.88
CA GLY A 55 -18.04 7.29 -9.30
C GLY A 55 -17.41 8.44 -10.11
N ALA A 56 -16.85 9.45 -9.45
CA ALA A 56 -16.16 10.59 -10.09
C ALA A 56 -14.63 10.42 -10.11
N GLY A 57 -14.12 9.32 -9.55
CA GLY A 57 -12.68 9.01 -9.48
C GLY A 57 -11.96 9.61 -8.29
N GLY A 58 -12.68 10.32 -7.39
CA GLY A 58 -12.18 10.73 -6.08
C GLY A 58 -12.17 9.59 -5.07
N LEU A 59 -11.89 9.87 -3.81
CA LEU A 59 -12.02 8.87 -2.74
C LEU A 59 -13.47 8.75 -2.28
N ASP A 60 -13.95 7.52 -2.13
CA ASP A 60 -15.25 7.23 -1.51
C ASP A 60 -15.15 7.38 0.01
N LEU A 61 -15.57 8.54 0.51
CA LEU A 61 -15.56 8.86 1.93
C LEU A 61 -16.40 7.88 2.76
N ALA A 62 -17.56 7.45 2.25
CA ALA A 62 -18.46 6.54 2.98
C ALA A 62 -17.84 5.13 3.10
N GLY A 63 -17.30 4.60 2.00
CA GLY A 63 -16.60 3.32 1.97
C GLY A 63 -15.36 3.32 2.86
N LEU A 64 -14.56 4.38 2.83
CA LEU A 64 -13.38 4.51 3.68
C LEU A 64 -13.76 4.59 5.17
N ARG A 65 -14.77 5.38 5.55
CA ARG A 65 -15.27 5.43 6.93
C ARG A 65 -15.74 4.07 7.44
N ALA A 66 -16.44 3.31 6.60
CA ALA A 66 -16.91 1.97 6.96
C ALA A 66 -15.74 0.99 7.20
N LEU A 67 -14.69 1.06 6.40
CA LEU A 67 -13.49 0.23 6.56
C LEU A 67 -12.68 0.63 7.79
N VAL A 68 -12.46 1.92 8.02
CA VAL A 68 -11.76 2.45 9.21
C VAL A 68 -12.53 2.12 10.50
N ALA A 69 -13.86 2.13 10.47
CA ALA A 69 -14.72 1.77 11.61
C ALA A 69 -14.55 0.31 12.08
N VAL A 70 -13.89 -0.55 11.32
CA VAL A 70 -13.47 -1.88 11.79
C VAL A 70 -12.50 -1.76 12.98
N GLY A 71 -11.77 -0.66 13.09
CA GLY A 71 -10.96 -0.31 14.26
C GLY A 71 -9.59 -1.01 14.26
N LEU A 72 -8.94 -1.06 13.12
CA LEU A 72 -7.51 -1.35 12.96
C LEU A 72 -6.83 -0.12 12.34
N PRO A 73 -5.54 0.12 12.62
CA PRO A 73 -4.72 1.08 11.89
C PRO A 73 -4.81 0.90 10.39
N CYS A 74 -4.98 1.99 9.64
CA CYS A 74 -5.18 1.92 8.19
C CYS A 74 -4.10 2.67 7.41
N THR A 75 -3.69 2.06 6.29
CA THR A 75 -2.89 2.68 5.24
C THR A 75 -3.76 2.88 4.01
N LEU A 76 -3.87 4.10 3.49
CA LEU A 76 -4.43 4.34 2.17
C LEU A 76 -3.43 3.81 1.12
N HIS A 77 -3.83 2.78 0.37
CA HIS A 77 -2.96 2.21 -0.64
C HIS A 77 -2.86 3.12 -1.89
N ARG A 78 -2.24 2.64 -2.97
CA ARG A 78 -1.95 3.39 -4.19
C ARG A 78 -3.17 3.91 -4.98
N VAL A 79 -4.37 3.88 -4.45
CA VAL A 79 -5.53 4.60 -5.01
C VAL A 79 -5.25 6.10 -5.12
N ILE A 80 -4.46 6.65 -4.20
CA ILE A 80 -4.06 8.06 -4.22
C ILE A 80 -3.26 8.44 -5.48
N ASP A 81 -2.59 7.49 -6.13
CA ASP A 81 -1.82 7.73 -7.34
C ASP A 81 -2.68 7.94 -8.59
N VAL A 82 -3.98 7.65 -8.51
CA VAL A 82 -4.92 7.72 -9.64
C VAL A 82 -6.11 8.63 -9.39
N VAL A 83 -6.17 9.32 -8.25
CA VAL A 83 -7.19 10.35 -8.00
C VAL A 83 -6.81 11.66 -8.69
N PRO A 84 -7.78 12.47 -9.15
CA PRO A 84 -7.50 13.75 -9.81
C PRO A 84 -6.90 14.80 -8.88
N ASP A 85 -7.23 14.77 -7.60
CA ASP A 85 -6.74 15.70 -6.57
C ASP A 85 -6.20 14.92 -5.36
N TRP A 86 -4.89 14.75 -5.33
CA TRP A 86 -4.23 14.05 -4.23
C TRP A 86 -4.21 14.87 -2.92
N ARG A 87 -4.34 16.21 -2.99
CA ARG A 87 -4.44 17.04 -1.77
C ARG A 87 -5.74 16.80 -1.05
N ALA A 88 -6.85 16.83 -1.80
CA ALA A 88 -8.16 16.46 -1.26
C ALA A 88 -8.17 15.01 -0.73
N ALA A 89 -7.47 14.09 -1.41
CA ALA A 89 -7.36 12.71 -0.94
C ALA A 89 -6.57 12.58 0.38
N ILE A 90 -5.50 13.35 0.58
CA ILE A 90 -4.79 13.42 1.85
C ILE A 90 -5.71 13.98 2.95
N ASP A 91 -6.44 15.06 2.68
CA ASP A 91 -7.34 15.66 3.66
C ASP A 91 -8.47 14.69 4.07
N ILE A 92 -9.07 13.97 3.12
CA ILE A 92 -10.04 12.91 3.39
C ILE A 92 -9.40 11.79 4.23
N ALA A 93 -8.19 11.34 3.89
CA ALA A 93 -7.51 10.29 4.65
C ALA A 93 -7.26 10.69 6.11
N VAL A 94 -6.84 11.94 6.34
CA VAL A 94 -6.68 12.51 7.68
C VAL A 94 -8.02 12.59 8.41
N GLU A 95 -9.06 13.10 7.75
CA GLU A 95 -10.41 13.25 8.33
C GLU A 95 -10.97 11.91 8.83
N VAL A 96 -10.78 10.83 8.06
CA VAL A 96 -11.31 9.51 8.43
C VAL A 96 -10.41 8.75 9.41
N GLY A 97 -9.23 9.29 9.75
CA GLY A 97 -8.31 8.68 10.71
C GLY A 97 -7.38 7.62 10.10
N ILE A 98 -7.07 7.72 8.81
CA ILE A 98 -6.02 6.92 8.18
C ILE A 98 -4.65 7.48 8.61
N GLU A 99 -3.73 6.60 9.01
CA GLU A 99 -2.44 7.00 9.59
C GLU A 99 -1.34 7.19 8.54
N ARG A 100 -1.50 6.58 7.37
CA ARG A 100 -0.46 6.50 6.35
C ARG A 100 -1.04 6.47 4.94
N VAL A 101 -0.33 7.08 3.99
CA VAL A 101 -0.59 6.93 2.56
C VAL A 101 0.59 6.24 1.88
N LEU A 102 0.33 5.21 1.08
CA LEU A 102 1.30 4.54 0.23
C LEU A 102 1.16 5.07 -1.19
N THR A 103 2.20 5.69 -1.70
CA THR A 103 2.17 6.37 -3.00
C THR A 103 3.50 6.26 -3.75
N SER A 104 3.45 6.41 -5.05
CA SER A 104 4.64 6.61 -5.90
C SER A 104 4.75 8.05 -6.42
N GLY A 105 3.95 8.99 -5.87
CA GLY A 105 3.85 10.34 -6.38
C GLY A 105 3.15 10.40 -7.74
N GLY A 106 2.14 9.53 -7.97
CA GLY A 106 1.39 9.48 -9.23
C GLY A 106 2.16 8.90 -10.43
N ALA A 107 3.42 8.52 -10.25
CA ALA A 107 4.28 7.97 -11.31
C ALA A 107 4.31 6.43 -11.30
N ALA A 108 4.90 5.83 -12.33
CA ALA A 108 5.07 4.38 -12.39
C ALA A 108 5.99 3.86 -11.27
N ARG A 109 7.03 4.64 -10.94
CA ARG A 109 8.00 4.34 -9.88
C ARG A 109 8.17 5.54 -8.96
N ALA A 110 8.47 5.30 -7.69
CA ALA A 110 8.65 6.35 -6.68
C ALA A 110 9.77 7.33 -7.03
N MET A 111 10.88 6.87 -7.65
CA MET A 111 11.95 7.76 -8.09
C MET A 111 11.49 8.73 -9.19
N ASP A 112 10.63 8.28 -10.09
CA ASP A 112 10.09 9.13 -11.16
C ASP A 112 9.10 10.17 -10.61
N GLY A 113 8.43 9.85 -9.49
CA GLY A 113 7.49 10.71 -8.78
C GLY A 113 8.10 11.47 -7.60
N ALA A 114 9.44 11.52 -7.46
CA ALA A 114 10.08 12.09 -6.28
C ALA A 114 9.70 13.55 -6.01
N GLY A 115 9.51 14.36 -7.04
CA GLY A 115 9.06 15.75 -6.90
C GLY A 115 7.68 15.84 -6.24
N GLN A 116 6.72 15.05 -6.73
CA GLN A 116 5.37 15.03 -6.13
C GLN A 116 5.35 14.38 -4.74
N LEU A 117 6.18 13.36 -4.49
CA LEU A 117 6.35 12.79 -3.16
C LEU A 117 6.81 13.84 -2.15
N ARG A 118 7.77 14.70 -2.55
CA ARG A 118 8.21 15.82 -1.72
C ARG A 118 7.06 16.79 -1.43
N GLU A 119 6.30 17.19 -2.46
CA GLU A 119 5.13 18.04 -2.26
C GLU A 119 4.09 17.41 -1.32
N MET A 120 3.86 16.09 -1.44
CA MET A 120 2.95 15.35 -0.57
C MET A 120 3.43 15.34 0.89
N VAL A 121 4.74 15.16 1.13
CA VAL A 121 5.32 15.23 2.47
C VAL A 121 5.14 16.62 3.06
N ASP A 122 5.47 17.67 2.28
CA ASP A 122 5.34 19.06 2.72
C ASP A 122 3.86 19.41 3.00
N TYR A 123 2.93 18.98 2.15
CA TYR A 123 1.49 19.19 2.34
C TYR A 123 0.91 18.41 3.53
N ALA A 124 1.33 17.17 3.70
CA ALA A 124 0.93 16.35 4.84
C ALA A 124 1.31 16.99 6.17
N ALA A 125 2.43 17.68 6.23
CA ALA A 125 2.92 18.47 7.39
C ALA A 125 2.82 17.67 8.72
N GLY A 126 3.11 16.37 8.68
CA GLY A 126 3.03 15.48 9.83
C GLY A 126 1.62 15.03 10.25
N ARG A 127 0.57 15.48 9.56
CA ARG A 127 -0.82 15.03 9.83
C ARG A 127 -1.07 13.57 9.48
N ILE A 128 -0.33 13.05 8.52
CA ILE A 128 -0.37 11.66 8.04
C ILE A 128 1.01 11.28 7.54
N SER A 129 1.41 10.02 7.73
CA SER A 129 2.68 9.52 7.19
C SER A 129 2.61 9.30 5.69
N VAL A 130 3.63 9.75 4.95
CA VAL A 130 3.78 9.46 3.52
C VAL A 130 4.82 8.36 3.35
N MET A 131 4.38 7.21 2.83
CA MET A 131 5.21 6.05 2.53
C MET A 131 5.46 5.97 1.02
N ALA A 132 6.72 6.06 0.61
CA ALA A 132 7.07 5.91 -0.80
C ALA A 132 7.11 4.43 -1.20
N GLY A 133 6.45 4.08 -2.32
CA GLY A 133 6.44 2.71 -2.84
C GLY A 133 6.42 2.64 -4.36
N SER A 134 6.65 1.46 -4.89
CA SER A 134 6.87 1.14 -6.31
C SER A 134 8.30 1.37 -6.79
N GLY A 135 8.97 0.29 -7.14
CA GLY A 135 10.33 0.32 -7.67
C GLY A 135 11.43 0.72 -6.68
N VAL A 136 11.12 0.68 -5.37
CA VAL A 136 12.11 0.91 -4.31
C VAL A 136 13.03 -0.29 -4.19
N THR A 137 14.34 -0.03 -4.18
CA THR A 137 15.43 -1.01 -4.11
C THR A 137 16.55 -0.49 -3.21
N ALA A 138 17.46 -1.35 -2.81
CA ALA A 138 18.66 -0.94 -2.06
C ALA A 138 19.52 0.10 -2.81
N GLY A 139 19.48 0.07 -4.15
CA GLY A 139 20.27 1.00 -4.97
C GLY A 139 19.69 2.41 -5.09
N ASN A 140 18.42 2.62 -4.69
CA ASN A 140 17.77 3.93 -4.82
C ASN A 140 17.11 4.46 -3.54
N VAL A 141 16.95 3.64 -2.52
CA VAL A 141 16.17 3.98 -1.33
C VAL A 141 16.76 5.17 -0.56
N ALA A 142 18.06 5.23 -0.37
CA ALA A 142 18.72 6.32 0.34
C ALA A 142 18.55 7.67 -0.40
N GLU A 143 18.71 7.66 -1.72
CA GLU A 143 18.48 8.83 -2.56
C GLU A 143 17.01 9.26 -2.55
N LEU A 144 16.07 8.30 -2.67
CA LEU A 144 14.64 8.56 -2.60
C LEU A 144 14.26 9.28 -1.29
N VAL A 145 14.70 8.75 -0.15
CA VAL A 145 14.45 9.36 1.17
C VAL A 145 15.04 10.77 1.24
N ARG A 146 16.27 10.95 0.78
CA ARG A 146 16.95 12.27 0.77
C ARG A 146 16.21 13.30 -0.10
N LEU A 147 15.71 12.90 -1.27
CA LEU A 147 15.02 13.79 -2.20
C LEU A 147 13.61 14.16 -1.70
N THR A 148 12.91 13.20 -1.12
CA THR A 148 11.48 13.34 -0.83
C THR A 148 11.19 13.69 0.62
N GLY A 149 12.07 13.33 1.55
CA GLY A 149 11.83 13.48 2.98
C GLY A 149 10.80 12.50 3.55
N VAL A 150 10.44 11.43 2.84
CA VAL A 150 9.52 10.41 3.36
C VAL A 150 10.11 9.71 4.59
N GLY A 151 9.27 9.48 5.60
CA GLY A 151 9.65 8.75 6.81
C GLY A 151 9.56 7.24 6.66
N GLU A 152 8.88 6.74 5.63
CA GLU A 152 8.63 5.32 5.43
C GLU A 152 8.78 4.94 3.96
N VAL A 153 9.22 3.70 3.72
CA VAL A 153 9.34 3.14 2.37
C VAL A 153 8.70 1.76 2.28
N HIS A 154 8.15 1.44 1.14
CA HIS A 154 7.59 0.12 0.82
C HIS A 154 8.31 -0.49 -0.37
N ALA A 155 8.79 -1.72 -0.21
CA ALA A 155 9.42 -2.50 -1.27
C ALA A 155 8.92 -3.94 -1.25
N SER A 156 8.59 -4.50 -2.40
CA SER A 156 8.21 -5.91 -2.50
C SER A 156 9.40 -6.85 -2.26
N CYS A 157 10.60 -6.38 -2.52
CA CYS A 157 11.84 -7.18 -2.51
C CYS A 157 11.73 -8.48 -3.32
N ALA A 158 10.84 -8.50 -4.32
CA ALA A 158 10.45 -9.71 -5.02
C ALA A 158 11.51 -10.16 -6.04
N VAL A 159 11.67 -11.47 -6.14
CA VAL A 159 12.35 -12.18 -7.23
C VAL A 159 11.35 -13.10 -7.92
N VAL A 160 11.60 -13.41 -9.19
CA VAL A 160 10.87 -14.47 -9.88
C VAL A 160 11.37 -15.80 -9.34
N ALA A 161 10.50 -16.60 -8.75
CA ALA A 161 10.84 -17.94 -8.31
C ALA A 161 11.12 -18.81 -9.52
N GLN A 162 12.15 -19.66 -9.42
CA GLN A 162 12.34 -20.73 -10.40
C GLN A 162 11.17 -21.71 -10.26
N GLY A 163 10.38 -21.86 -11.34
CA GLY A 163 9.28 -22.82 -11.43
C GLY A 163 9.73 -24.05 -12.20
N ASP A 164 9.01 -25.14 -12.03
CA ASP A 164 9.13 -26.31 -12.90
C ASP A 164 8.48 -25.99 -14.25
N ALA A 165 9.21 -26.20 -15.35
CA ALA A 165 8.73 -25.93 -16.70
C ALA A 165 7.42 -26.68 -17.03
N ALA A 166 7.20 -27.86 -16.41
CA ALA A 166 5.96 -28.63 -16.58
C ALA A 166 4.71 -27.89 -16.07
N PHE A 167 4.86 -26.90 -15.16
CA PHE A 167 3.77 -26.13 -14.57
C PHE A 167 3.74 -24.67 -15.07
N SER A 168 4.54 -24.31 -16.05
CA SER A 168 4.66 -22.91 -16.55
C SER A 168 3.32 -22.32 -17.01
N ASN A 169 2.40 -23.15 -17.51
CA ASN A 169 1.05 -22.71 -17.93
C ASN A 169 0.14 -22.31 -16.76
N PHE A 170 0.51 -22.67 -15.54
CA PHE A 170 -0.24 -22.33 -14.31
C PHE A 170 0.40 -21.16 -13.54
N ASP A 171 1.60 -20.72 -13.95
CA ASP A 171 2.24 -19.58 -13.37
C ASP A 171 1.63 -18.27 -13.87
N PRO A 172 1.57 -17.21 -13.05
CA PRO A 172 1.16 -15.89 -13.49
C PRO A 172 2.05 -15.38 -14.62
N VAL A 173 1.52 -14.50 -15.46
CA VAL A 173 2.32 -13.79 -16.47
C VAL A 173 3.51 -13.09 -15.79
N GLY A 174 4.73 -13.37 -16.26
CA GLY A 174 5.99 -12.89 -15.64
C GLY A 174 6.50 -13.75 -14.48
N GLY A 175 5.92 -14.95 -14.28
CA GLY A 175 6.34 -15.93 -13.28
C GLY A 175 5.85 -15.63 -11.85
N ARG A 176 5.95 -16.63 -10.99
CA ARG A 176 5.58 -16.51 -9.58
C ARG A 176 6.63 -15.66 -8.83
N LYS A 177 6.18 -14.57 -8.22
CA LYS A 177 7.05 -13.69 -7.43
C LYS A 177 7.06 -14.12 -5.97
N VAL A 178 8.25 -14.13 -5.37
CA VAL A 178 8.45 -14.38 -3.93
C VAL A 178 9.37 -13.30 -3.36
N THR A 179 9.14 -12.93 -2.11
CA THR A 179 10.00 -11.96 -1.42
C THR A 179 11.33 -12.63 -1.07
N ASP A 180 12.44 -11.97 -1.38
CA ASP A 180 13.80 -12.41 -1.10
C ASP A 180 14.35 -11.70 0.14
N ALA A 181 14.69 -12.46 1.17
CA ALA A 181 15.17 -11.95 2.44
C ALA A 181 16.46 -11.12 2.31
N SER A 182 17.37 -11.50 1.39
CA SER A 182 18.62 -10.76 1.17
C SER A 182 18.37 -9.37 0.57
N ARG A 183 17.31 -9.23 -0.26
CA ARG A 183 16.88 -7.91 -0.77
C ARG A 183 16.30 -7.04 0.32
N VAL A 184 15.53 -7.63 1.25
CA VAL A 184 15.02 -6.91 2.42
C VAL A 184 16.18 -6.41 3.26
N GLN A 185 17.15 -7.28 3.59
CA GLN A 185 18.30 -6.91 4.38
C GLN A 185 19.10 -5.77 3.75
N ARG A 186 19.37 -5.82 2.44
CA ARG A 186 20.08 -4.75 1.74
C ARG A 186 19.36 -3.40 1.77
N ILE A 187 18.03 -3.38 1.73
CA ILE A 187 17.27 -2.13 1.89
C ILE A 187 17.42 -1.59 3.30
N VAL A 188 17.32 -2.44 4.31
CA VAL A 188 17.50 -2.04 5.72
C VAL A 188 18.91 -1.49 5.95
N GLU A 189 19.94 -2.12 5.38
CA GLU A 189 21.32 -1.65 5.45
C GLU A 189 21.51 -0.29 4.76
N ALA A 190 20.86 -0.06 3.62
CA ALA A 190 20.96 1.19 2.86
C ALA A 190 20.22 2.38 3.53
N LEU A 191 19.40 2.12 4.55
CA LEU A 191 18.66 3.14 5.34
C LEU A 191 19.33 3.46 6.69
N ARG A 192 20.43 2.78 7.03
CA ARG A 192 21.21 3.03 8.26
C ARG A 192 22.28 4.09 8.01
#